data_dc7c22ab08320f525b448fa82f4a2008
#
_entry.id   dc7c22ab08320f525b448fa82f4a2008
#
_cell.length_a   1.000
_cell.length_b   1.000
_cell.length_c   1.000
_cell.angle_alpha   90.00
_cell.angle_beta   90.00
_cell.angle_gamma   90.00
#
_symmetry.space_group_name_H-M   'P 1'
#
loop_
_entity.id
_entity.type
_entity.pdbx_description
1 polymer ?
#
loop_
_entity_poly.entity_id
_entity_poly.type
_entity_poly.pdbx_seq_one_letter_code
_entity_poly.pdbx_strand_id
1 'polypeptide(L)'
;MPNLFELYHDIHLVSVNSDELIGYLPRIEGRSTIYFCDYFMTLKDFRNEEDFFDFYTECFFRNIDIYFINTPECNLSFIKKLFEAMDVKPPEGHVKEYVIRCLKCCAEQAGLSKEMSSSLKRAALMAAKKNGSQIGGVKGAVYNIPKADDMKKQIMQYSKSFDGTYSDIELIKKLDIPRATYYKYKKEIKDKKQTK
;
A
#
# COMPACT_ATOMS: atom_id res chain seq x y z
N MET A 1 -23.84 6.02 5.92
CA MET A 1 -22.75 5.29 6.58
C MET A 1 -22.22 6.19 7.67
N PRO A 2 -22.12 5.75 8.93
CA PRO A 2 -21.49 6.57 9.96
C PRO A 2 -20.06 6.88 9.52
N ASN A 3 -19.67 8.12 9.69
CA ASN A 3 -18.33 8.61 9.33
C ASN A 3 -17.32 7.83 10.18
N LEU A 4 -16.31 7.20 9.58
CA LEU A 4 -15.28 6.43 10.31
C LEU A 4 -14.64 7.24 11.45
N PHE A 5 -14.65 8.57 11.33
CA PHE A 5 -14.19 9.52 12.34
C PHE A 5 -15.04 9.56 13.63
N GLU A 6 -16.30 9.15 13.58
CA GLU A 6 -17.18 9.12 14.76
C GLU A 6 -17.03 7.85 15.61
N LEU A 7 -16.44 6.78 15.07
CA LEU A 7 -16.32 5.49 15.73
C LEU A 7 -15.02 5.30 16.55
N TYR A 8 -13.98 6.11 16.29
CA TYR A 8 -12.68 5.98 16.95
C TYR A 8 -12.14 7.36 17.33
N HIS A 9 -12.36 7.78 18.58
CA HIS A 9 -11.81 9.04 19.10
C HIS A 9 -10.29 9.17 19.07
N ASP A 10 -9.56 8.04 18.94
CA ASP A 10 -8.10 7.99 19.05
C ASP A 10 -7.38 7.47 17.79
N ILE A 11 -8.09 6.99 16.76
CA ILE A 11 -7.47 6.37 15.58
C ILE A 11 -8.10 6.93 14.31
N HIS A 12 -7.36 7.80 13.63
CA HIS A 12 -7.73 8.28 12.30
C HIS A 12 -6.90 7.56 11.24
N LEU A 13 -7.51 6.58 10.56
CA LEU A 13 -6.95 5.99 9.34
C LEU A 13 -7.20 6.96 8.20
N VAL A 14 -6.13 7.57 7.69
CA VAL A 14 -6.24 8.55 6.61
C VAL A 14 -5.80 7.92 5.31
N SER A 15 -6.76 7.64 4.45
CA SER A 15 -6.57 7.53 3.02
C SER A 15 -7.23 8.74 2.33
N VAL A 16 -6.85 9.95 2.72
CA VAL A 16 -7.52 11.18 2.31
C VAL A 16 -6.53 12.05 1.54
N ASN A 17 -7.04 12.81 0.58
CA ASN A 17 -6.28 13.82 -0.13
C ASN A 17 -5.65 14.83 0.88
N SER A 18 -4.40 15.21 0.64
CA SER A 18 -3.63 16.10 1.53
C SER A 18 -4.35 17.42 1.84
N ASP A 19 -5.04 18.00 0.87
CA ASP A 19 -5.77 19.28 1.05
C ASP A 19 -6.93 19.12 2.04
N GLU A 20 -7.62 17.99 2.02
CA GLU A 20 -8.68 17.67 2.99
C GLU A 20 -8.10 17.45 4.38
N LEU A 21 -6.97 16.76 4.48
CA LEU A 21 -6.30 16.48 5.74
C LEU A 21 -5.84 17.77 6.43
N ILE A 22 -5.23 18.69 5.70
CA ILE A 22 -4.84 20.01 6.22
C ILE A 22 -6.08 20.79 6.70
N GLY A 23 -7.18 20.72 5.96
CA GLY A 23 -8.45 21.35 6.34
C GLY A 23 -9.11 20.74 7.59
N TYR A 24 -8.80 19.48 7.91
CA TYR A 24 -9.32 18.81 9.12
C TYR A 24 -8.47 19.05 10.37
N LEU A 25 -7.19 19.41 10.25
CA LEU A 25 -6.29 19.65 11.38
C LEU A 25 -6.88 20.54 12.49
N PRO A 26 -7.56 21.67 12.18
CA PRO A 26 -8.16 22.51 13.22
C PRO A 26 -9.23 21.81 14.07
N ARG A 27 -9.84 20.73 13.54
CA ARG A 27 -10.92 19.96 14.17
C ARG A 27 -10.41 18.75 14.95
N ILE A 28 -9.13 18.39 14.78
CA ILE A 28 -8.53 17.27 15.49
C ILE A 28 -8.09 17.76 16.85
N GLU A 29 -8.57 17.09 17.92
CA GLU A 29 -8.17 17.38 19.29
C GLU A 29 -6.74 16.89 19.57
N GLY A 30 -6.02 17.57 20.46
CA GLY A 30 -4.72 17.14 20.92
C GLY A 30 -4.79 15.74 21.57
N ARG A 31 -3.72 14.95 21.45
CA ARG A 31 -3.58 13.52 21.83
C ARG A 31 -4.23 12.53 20.87
N SER A 32 -4.73 12.97 19.73
CA SER A 32 -5.16 12.06 18.66
C SER A 32 -3.96 11.50 17.90
N THR A 33 -4.13 10.34 17.27
CA THR A 33 -3.09 9.73 16.42
C THR A 33 -3.59 9.59 14.99
N ILE A 34 -2.77 10.03 14.03
CA ILE A 34 -3.02 9.90 12.61
C ILE A 34 -2.12 8.78 12.07
N TYR A 35 -2.71 7.79 11.40
CA TYR A 35 -1.99 6.64 10.86
C TYR A 35 -1.82 6.77 9.36
N PHE A 36 -0.57 6.58 8.91
CA PHE A 36 -0.21 6.47 7.49
C PHE A 36 0.48 5.13 7.22
N CYS A 37 0.37 4.65 5.99
CA CYS A 37 1.06 3.41 5.60
C CYS A 37 2.58 3.58 5.59
N ASP A 38 3.08 4.66 5.00
CA ASP A 38 4.51 4.85 4.72
C ASP A 38 4.84 6.33 4.54
N TYR A 39 5.94 6.79 5.12
CA TYR A 39 6.40 8.17 5.00
C TYR A 39 6.59 8.61 3.53
N PHE A 40 7.30 7.80 2.73
CA PHE A 40 7.64 8.18 1.36
C PHE A 40 6.42 8.21 0.42
N MET A 41 5.41 7.39 0.71
CA MET A 41 4.15 7.44 -0.01
C MET A 41 3.35 8.69 0.40
N THR A 42 3.23 8.93 1.69
CA THR A 42 2.50 10.09 2.22
C THR A 42 3.10 11.41 1.72
N LEU A 43 4.43 11.51 1.68
CA LEU A 43 5.11 12.71 1.15
C LEU A 43 4.71 13.02 -0.31
N LYS A 44 4.47 11.99 -1.13
CA LYS A 44 4.04 12.14 -2.53
C LYS A 44 2.57 12.53 -2.68
N ASP A 45 1.76 12.25 -1.66
CA ASP A 45 0.33 12.61 -1.66
C ASP A 45 0.11 14.09 -1.35
N PHE A 46 1.13 14.78 -0.83
CA PHE A 46 1.11 16.22 -0.62
C PHE A 46 1.54 16.96 -1.90
N ARG A 47 1.02 18.17 -2.09
CA ARG A 47 1.31 19.03 -3.25
C ARG A 47 2.81 19.29 -3.43
N ASN A 48 3.52 19.48 -2.32
CA ASN A 48 4.96 19.66 -2.24
C ASN A 48 5.47 19.23 -0.85
N GLU A 49 6.79 19.13 -0.69
CA GLU A 49 7.41 18.74 0.58
C GLU A 49 7.18 19.76 1.70
N GLU A 50 7.05 21.03 1.36
CA GLU A 50 6.87 22.12 2.33
C GLU A 50 5.51 21.99 3.01
N ASP A 51 4.43 21.76 2.25
CA ASP A 51 3.09 21.52 2.78
C ASP A 51 3.06 20.31 3.74
N PHE A 52 3.80 19.25 3.41
CA PHE A 52 3.93 18.08 4.29
C PHE A 52 4.67 18.43 5.58
N PHE A 53 5.79 19.15 5.50
CA PHE A 53 6.55 19.53 6.70
C PHE A 53 5.77 20.51 7.57
N ASP A 54 4.99 21.40 6.98
CA ASP A 54 4.11 22.29 7.71
C ASP A 54 3.03 21.51 8.44
N PHE A 55 2.38 20.56 7.76
CA PHE A 55 1.43 19.65 8.39
C PHE A 55 2.06 18.84 9.54
N TYR A 56 3.23 18.25 9.32
CA TYR A 56 3.92 17.43 10.32
C TYR A 56 4.30 18.24 11.56
N THR A 57 4.83 19.44 11.37
CA THR A 57 5.21 20.35 12.47
C THR A 57 4.01 20.91 13.20
N GLU A 58 2.92 21.19 12.50
CA GLU A 58 1.66 21.61 13.14
C GLU A 58 1.12 20.49 14.06
N CYS A 59 1.18 19.23 13.61
CA CYS A 59 0.83 18.07 14.46
C CYS A 59 1.75 17.99 15.71
N PHE A 60 3.05 18.27 15.55
CA PHE A 60 3.99 18.31 16.67
C PHE A 60 3.57 19.36 17.71
N PHE A 61 3.27 20.59 17.31
CA PHE A 61 2.89 21.67 18.22
C PHE A 61 1.51 21.45 18.86
N ARG A 62 0.59 20.81 18.16
CA ARG A 62 -0.74 20.48 18.68
C ARG A 62 -0.79 19.21 19.52
N ASN A 63 0.34 18.53 19.68
CA ASN A 63 0.39 17.24 20.36
C ASN A 63 -0.52 16.16 19.71
N ILE A 64 -0.62 16.18 18.39
CA ILE A 64 -1.25 15.16 17.58
C ILE A 64 -0.15 14.21 17.13
N ASP A 65 -0.28 12.91 17.38
CA ASP A 65 0.73 11.95 16.97
C ASP A 65 0.53 11.51 15.51
N ILE A 66 1.65 11.33 14.79
CA ILE A 66 1.69 10.75 13.44
C ILE A 66 2.42 9.42 13.54
N TYR A 67 1.79 8.38 12.99
CA TYR A 67 2.32 7.03 12.99
C TYR A 67 2.41 6.47 11.56
N PHE A 68 3.62 6.11 11.14
CA PHE A 68 3.88 5.46 9.85
C PHE A 68 4.13 3.96 10.10
N ILE A 69 3.27 3.11 9.56
CA ILE A 69 3.32 1.66 9.78
C ILE A 69 4.62 1.05 9.24
N ASN A 70 5.00 1.44 8.02
CA ASN A 70 6.16 0.87 7.31
C ASN A 70 7.47 1.67 7.48
N THR A 71 7.42 2.81 8.17
CA THR A 71 8.58 3.68 8.44
C THR A 71 8.48 4.25 9.86
N PRO A 72 8.54 3.40 10.90
CA PRO A 72 8.31 3.80 12.29
C PRO A 72 9.34 4.82 12.80
N GLU A 73 10.52 4.91 12.17
CA GLU A 73 11.55 5.90 12.47
C GLU A 73 11.08 7.34 12.20
N CYS A 74 10.08 7.51 11.32
CA CYS A 74 9.49 8.79 10.99
C CYS A 74 8.28 9.16 11.87
N ASN A 75 7.92 8.31 12.85
CA ASN A 75 6.81 8.58 13.76
C ASN A 75 7.09 9.81 14.62
N LEU A 76 6.05 10.62 14.81
CA LEU A 76 6.19 11.85 15.58
C LEU A 76 6.56 11.58 17.04
N SER A 77 6.05 10.51 17.65
CA SER A 77 6.44 10.07 18.99
C SER A 77 7.93 9.70 19.09
N PHE A 78 8.53 9.16 18.01
CA PHE A 78 9.96 8.89 17.96
C PHE A 78 10.78 10.17 17.91
N ILE A 79 10.37 11.13 17.08
CA ILE A 79 11.00 12.44 16.98
C ILE A 79 10.92 13.19 18.32
N LYS A 80 9.76 13.16 19.01
CA LYS A 80 9.60 13.74 20.35
C LYS A 80 10.61 13.15 21.36
N LYS A 81 10.78 11.83 21.38
CA LYS A 81 11.77 11.15 22.24
C LYS A 81 13.20 11.53 21.88
N LEU A 82 13.54 11.70 20.61
CA LEU A 82 14.86 12.21 20.20
C LEU A 82 15.10 13.62 20.78
N PHE A 83 14.10 14.50 20.71
CA PHE A 83 14.18 15.83 21.31
C PHE A 83 14.37 15.80 22.82
N GLU A 84 13.65 14.94 23.52
CA GLU A 84 13.78 14.74 24.97
C GLU A 84 15.15 14.20 25.37
N ALA A 85 15.74 13.32 24.54
CA ALA A 85 17.05 12.74 24.76
C ALA A 85 18.22 13.70 24.41
N MET A 86 17.97 14.76 23.64
CA MET A 86 18.97 15.76 23.31
C MET A 86 19.13 16.74 24.47
N ASP A 87 20.34 16.86 25.02
CA ASP A 87 20.69 17.87 26.03
C ASP A 87 20.62 19.32 25.51
N VAL A 88 20.56 19.48 24.20
CA VAL A 88 20.52 20.80 23.53
C VAL A 88 19.09 21.10 23.12
N LYS A 89 18.43 21.98 23.87
CA LYS A 89 17.14 22.54 23.45
C LYS A 89 17.36 23.47 22.28
N PRO A 90 16.59 23.33 21.18
CA PRO A 90 16.65 24.28 20.07
C PRO A 90 16.30 25.68 20.56
N PRO A 91 16.93 26.74 20.00
CA PRO A 91 16.59 28.12 20.30
C PRO A 91 15.10 28.40 20.07
N GLU A 92 14.51 29.29 20.87
CA GLU A 92 13.13 29.73 20.66
C GLU A 92 12.97 30.23 19.21
N GLY A 93 11.91 29.80 18.56
CA GLY A 93 11.62 30.10 17.14
C GLY A 93 12.22 29.12 16.12
N HIS A 94 13.19 28.27 16.47
CA HIS A 94 13.82 27.32 15.55
C HIS A 94 13.35 25.85 15.74
N VAL A 95 12.41 25.61 16.63
CA VAL A 95 11.91 24.23 16.91
C VAL A 95 11.40 23.57 15.64
N LYS A 96 10.67 24.27 14.79
CA LYS A 96 10.16 23.78 13.50
C LYS A 96 11.29 23.22 12.62
N GLU A 97 12.37 23.99 12.44
CA GLU A 97 13.51 23.59 11.60
C GLU A 97 14.21 22.33 12.16
N TYR A 98 14.33 22.24 13.47
CA TYR A 98 14.93 21.08 14.13
C TYR A 98 14.06 19.82 13.97
N VAL A 99 12.74 19.93 14.14
CA VAL A 99 11.81 18.81 13.91
C VAL A 99 11.93 18.30 12.47
N ILE A 100 11.94 19.22 11.48
CA ILE A 100 12.10 18.86 10.07
C ILE A 100 13.45 18.19 9.80
N ARG A 101 14.55 18.69 10.37
CA ARG A 101 15.88 18.07 10.24
C ARG A 101 15.92 16.66 10.83
N CYS A 102 15.38 16.48 12.03
CA CYS A 102 15.29 15.15 12.64
C CYS A 102 14.48 14.20 11.77
N LEU A 103 13.33 14.64 11.29
CA LEU A 103 12.49 13.84 10.39
C LEU A 103 13.23 13.45 9.11
N LYS A 104 13.92 14.38 8.45
CA LYS A 104 14.73 14.10 7.26
C LYS A 104 15.82 13.08 7.53
N CYS A 105 16.58 13.23 8.61
CA CYS A 105 17.59 12.23 9.01
C CYS A 105 16.98 10.84 9.25
N CYS A 106 15.83 10.76 9.92
CA CYS A 106 15.15 9.50 10.15
C CYS A 106 14.64 8.88 8.84
N ALA A 107 14.13 9.71 7.91
CA ALA A 107 13.67 9.26 6.59
C ALA A 107 14.84 8.73 5.73
N GLU A 108 16.00 9.39 5.76
CA GLU A 108 17.21 8.93 5.07
C GLU A 108 17.66 7.57 5.63
N GLN A 109 17.67 7.38 6.95
CA GLN A 109 18.00 6.10 7.57
C GLN A 109 17.02 5.00 7.18
N ALA A 110 15.72 5.30 7.17
CA ALA A 110 14.69 4.35 6.73
C ALA A 110 14.85 3.98 5.25
N GLY A 111 15.19 4.95 4.38
CA GLY A 111 15.51 4.74 2.97
C GLY A 111 16.68 3.79 2.77
N LEU A 112 17.82 4.05 3.43
CA LEU A 112 19.01 3.21 3.39
C LEU A 112 18.73 1.79 3.88
N SER A 113 17.96 1.64 4.94
CA SER A 113 17.56 0.33 5.48
C SER A 113 16.74 -0.47 4.45
N LYS A 114 15.80 0.18 3.75
CA LYS A 114 15.00 -0.44 2.67
C LYS A 114 15.88 -0.88 1.49
N GLU A 115 16.82 -0.04 1.06
CA GLU A 115 17.73 -0.35 -0.03
C GLU A 115 18.64 -1.52 0.32
N MET A 116 19.20 -1.53 1.52
CA MET A 116 20.04 -2.61 2.02
C MET A 116 19.29 -3.94 2.08
N SER A 117 18.06 -3.93 2.61
CA SER A 117 17.18 -5.11 2.64
C SER A 117 16.87 -5.63 1.24
N SER A 118 16.63 -4.73 0.28
CA SER A 118 16.38 -5.09 -1.12
C SER A 118 17.61 -5.69 -1.78
N SER A 119 18.80 -5.14 -1.51
CA SER A 119 20.08 -5.63 -2.01
C SER A 119 20.39 -7.02 -1.47
N LEU A 120 20.18 -7.26 -0.17
CA LEU A 120 20.37 -8.57 0.46
C LEU A 120 19.41 -9.61 -0.12
N LYS A 121 18.14 -9.26 -0.34
CA LYS A 121 17.17 -10.16 -0.99
C LYS A 121 17.60 -10.51 -2.41
N ARG A 122 18.07 -9.54 -3.20
CA ARG A 122 18.57 -9.78 -4.57
C ARG A 122 19.80 -10.69 -4.54
N ALA A 123 20.74 -10.45 -3.65
CA ALA A 123 21.93 -11.27 -3.50
C ALA A 123 21.58 -12.72 -3.10
N ALA A 124 20.66 -12.91 -2.16
CA ALA A 124 20.14 -14.22 -1.76
C ALA A 124 19.48 -14.96 -2.93
N LEU A 125 18.66 -14.26 -3.72
CA LEU A 125 18.03 -14.84 -4.92
C LEU A 125 19.08 -15.24 -5.97
N MET A 126 20.09 -14.42 -6.20
CA MET A 126 21.18 -14.75 -7.13
C MET A 126 21.98 -15.95 -6.65
N ALA A 127 22.29 -16.04 -5.35
CA ALA A 127 22.98 -17.18 -4.77
C ALA A 127 22.14 -18.48 -4.91
N ALA A 128 20.85 -18.41 -4.59
CA ALA A 128 19.93 -19.54 -4.75
C ALA A 128 19.86 -20.03 -6.21
N LYS A 129 19.81 -19.08 -7.18
CA LYS A 129 19.83 -19.40 -8.60
C LYS A 129 21.15 -20.07 -9.01
N LYS A 130 22.29 -19.57 -8.52
CA LYS A 130 23.62 -20.17 -8.77
C LYS A 130 23.72 -21.59 -8.21
N ASN A 131 23.06 -21.85 -7.09
CA ASN A 131 23.01 -23.18 -6.46
C ASN A 131 21.93 -24.09 -7.08
N GLY A 132 21.37 -23.74 -8.24
CA GLY A 132 20.39 -24.56 -8.95
C GLY A 132 18.97 -24.48 -8.42
N SER A 133 18.69 -23.63 -7.42
CA SER A 133 17.32 -23.45 -6.94
C SER A 133 16.50 -22.72 -7.99
N GLN A 134 15.33 -23.26 -8.28
CA GLN A 134 14.38 -22.59 -9.17
C GLN A 134 13.77 -21.38 -8.47
N ILE A 135 13.94 -20.20 -9.07
CA ILE A 135 13.35 -18.93 -8.60
C ILE A 135 12.22 -18.54 -9.54
N GLY A 136 11.00 -18.45 -9.00
CA GLY A 136 9.80 -18.15 -9.78
C GLY A 136 9.13 -19.36 -10.40
N GLY A 137 8.09 -19.12 -11.21
CA GLY A 137 7.37 -20.18 -11.90
C GLY A 137 8.17 -20.83 -13.02
N VAL A 138 7.97 -22.11 -13.26
CA VAL A 138 8.57 -22.83 -14.40
C VAL A 138 7.96 -22.28 -15.69
N LYS A 139 8.82 -21.87 -16.65
CA LYS A 139 8.33 -21.44 -17.96
C LYS A 139 7.56 -22.60 -18.63
N GLY A 140 6.30 -22.37 -18.97
CA GLY A 140 5.45 -23.38 -19.60
C GLY A 140 4.76 -24.34 -18.62
N ALA A 141 4.96 -24.22 -17.30
CA ALA A 141 4.20 -25.01 -16.34
C ALA A 141 2.72 -24.63 -16.40
N VAL A 142 1.88 -25.62 -16.63
CA VAL A 142 0.42 -25.48 -16.54
C VAL A 142 0.02 -25.81 -15.11
N TYR A 143 -0.32 -24.78 -14.35
CA TYR A 143 -0.83 -24.96 -12.99
C TYR A 143 -2.32 -25.33 -13.07
N ASN A 144 -2.66 -26.49 -12.55
CA ASN A 144 -4.05 -26.91 -12.45
C ASN A 144 -4.67 -26.16 -11.26
N ILE A 145 -5.45 -25.15 -11.56
CA ILE A 145 -6.18 -24.35 -10.56
C ILE A 145 -7.60 -24.91 -10.51
N PRO A 146 -8.02 -25.60 -9.43
CA PRO A 146 -9.36 -26.23 -9.34
C PRO A 146 -10.48 -25.23 -9.68
N LYS A 147 -10.37 -24.01 -9.21
CA LYS A 147 -11.32 -22.91 -9.51
C LYS A 147 -11.39 -22.60 -11.02
N ALA A 148 -10.30 -22.75 -11.77
CA ALA A 148 -10.29 -22.51 -13.22
C ALA A 148 -11.07 -23.59 -13.99
N ASP A 149 -10.99 -24.84 -13.57
CA ASP A 149 -11.73 -25.92 -14.21
C ASP A 149 -13.23 -25.82 -13.97
N ASP A 150 -13.64 -25.40 -12.77
CA ASP A 150 -15.06 -25.14 -12.48
C ASP A 150 -15.60 -23.96 -13.27
N MET A 151 -14.82 -22.88 -13.43
CA MET A 151 -15.17 -21.74 -14.27
C MET A 151 -15.29 -22.17 -15.74
N LYS A 152 -14.39 -23.00 -16.25
CA LYS A 152 -14.47 -23.53 -17.63
C LYS A 152 -15.71 -24.40 -17.86
N LYS A 153 -16.09 -25.24 -16.88
CA LYS A 153 -17.34 -26.02 -16.93
C LYS A 153 -18.56 -25.09 -17.00
N GLN A 154 -18.61 -24.05 -16.16
CA GLN A 154 -19.70 -23.09 -16.16
C GLN A 154 -19.78 -22.30 -17.47
N ILE A 155 -18.63 -21.86 -18.03
CA ILE A 155 -18.59 -21.20 -19.35
C ILE A 155 -19.11 -22.15 -20.43
N MET A 156 -18.71 -23.39 -20.43
CA MET A 156 -19.16 -24.39 -21.40
C MET A 156 -20.67 -24.65 -21.31
N GLN A 157 -21.21 -24.67 -20.09
CA GLN A 157 -22.61 -24.97 -19.85
C GLN A 157 -23.55 -23.79 -20.18
N TYR A 158 -23.12 -22.56 -19.92
CA TYR A 158 -24.02 -21.41 -19.95
C TYR A 158 -23.78 -20.42 -21.09
N SER A 159 -22.64 -20.46 -21.79
CA SER A 159 -22.35 -19.51 -22.86
C SER A 159 -23.09 -19.85 -24.16
N LYS A 160 -23.71 -18.86 -24.79
CA LYS A 160 -24.33 -18.97 -26.13
C LYS A 160 -23.39 -19.56 -27.19
N SER A 161 -22.08 -19.42 -27.02
CA SER A 161 -21.09 -20.01 -27.95
C SER A 161 -20.95 -21.52 -27.82
N PHE A 162 -21.59 -22.15 -26.84
CA PHE A 162 -21.63 -23.57 -26.57
C PHE A 162 -23.05 -24.06 -26.28
N ASP A 163 -24.04 -23.45 -26.97
CA ASP A 163 -25.46 -23.78 -26.87
C ASP A 163 -26.14 -23.41 -25.53
N GLY A 164 -25.49 -22.56 -24.74
CA GLY A 164 -26.06 -22.01 -23.51
C GLY A 164 -26.95 -20.80 -23.72
N THR A 165 -27.43 -20.21 -22.63
CA THR A 165 -28.44 -19.13 -22.64
C THR A 165 -27.87 -17.74 -22.50
N TYR A 166 -26.67 -17.57 -21.92
CA TYR A 166 -26.09 -16.26 -21.60
C TYR A 166 -25.12 -15.76 -22.66
N SER A 167 -25.18 -14.44 -22.89
CA SER A 167 -24.16 -13.73 -23.69
C SER A 167 -22.83 -13.67 -22.91
N ASP A 168 -21.72 -13.43 -23.63
CA ASP A 168 -20.40 -13.31 -23.02
C ASP A 168 -20.33 -12.22 -21.93
N ILE A 169 -20.99 -11.08 -22.17
CA ILE A 169 -21.00 -9.94 -21.24
C ILE A 169 -21.76 -10.29 -19.96
N GLU A 170 -22.90 -10.94 -20.10
CA GLU A 170 -23.71 -11.38 -18.95
C GLU A 170 -22.98 -12.44 -18.14
N LEU A 171 -22.29 -13.37 -18.81
CA LEU A 171 -21.57 -14.43 -18.13
C LEU A 171 -20.32 -13.96 -17.40
N ILE A 172 -19.59 -12.97 -17.96
CA ILE A 172 -18.47 -12.31 -17.30
C ILE A 172 -18.92 -11.65 -16.00
N LYS A 173 -20.04 -10.93 -16.03
CA LYS A 173 -20.62 -10.31 -14.81
C LYS A 173 -21.10 -11.34 -13.81
N LYS A 174 -21.75 -12.42 -14.25
CA LYS A 174 -22.30 -13.47 -13.38
C LYS A 174 -21.20 -14.28 -12.68
N LEU A 175 -20.10 -14.55 -13.37
CA LEU A 175 -18.96 -15.32 -12.85
C LEU A 175 -17.95 -14.47 -12.10
N ASP A 176 -18.11 -13.14 -12.13
CA ASP A 176 -17.20 -12.16 -11.51
C ASP A 176 -15.72 -12.43 -11.88
N ILE A 177 -15.45 -12.60 -13.16
CA ILE A 177 -14.10 -12.85 -13.67
C ILE A 177 -13.67 -11.76 -14.65
N PRO A 178 -12.37 -11.42 -14.69
CA PRO A 178 -11.83 -10.46 -15.66
C PRO A 178 -12.11 -10.91 -17.09
N ARG A 179 -12.46 -9.96 -17.96
CA ARG A 179 -12.76 -10.20 -19.38
C ARG A 179 -11.65 -10.99 -20.09
N ALA A 180 -10.39 -10.65 -19.84
CA ALA A 180 -9.25 -11.35 -20.42
C ALA A 180 -9.20 -12.82 -20.00
N THR A 181 -9.47 -13.13 -18.74
CA THR A 181 -9.52 -14.50 -18.18
C THR A 181 -10.67 -15.30 -18.81
N TYR A 182 -11.86 -14.66 -18.97
CA TYR A 182 -13.00 -15.31 -19.62
C TYR A 182 -12.66 -15.74 -21.04
N TYR A 183 -12.13 -14.85 -21.89
CA TYR A 183 -11.79 -15.19 -23.27
C TYR A 183 -10.64 -16.19 -23.40
N LYS A 184 -9.68 -16.17 -22.46
CA LYS A 184 -8.65 -17.19 -22.37
C LYS A 184 -9.26 -18.57 -22.12
N TYR A 185 -10.15 -18.71 -21.15
CA TYR A 185 -10.82 -19.97 -20.84
C TYR A 185 -11.72 -20.43 -22.00
N LYS A 186 -12.45 -19.51 -22.61
CA LYS A 186 -13.29 -19.79 -23.80
C LYS A 186 -12.47 -20.33 -24.96
N LYS A 187 -11.28 -19.78 -25.21
CA LYS A 187 -10.35 -20.27 -26.23
C LYS A 187 -9.87 -21.69 -25.90
N GLU A 188 -9.41 -21.92 -24.69
CA GLU A 188 -8.93 -23.23 -24.25
C GLU A 188 -10.02 -24.34 -24.35
N ILE A 189 -11.29 -23.99 -24.12
CA ILE A 189 -12.41 -24.91 -24.30
C ILE A 189 -12.63 -25.24 -25.78
N LYS A 190 -12.56 -24.25 -26.68
CA LYS A 190 -12.69 -24.45 -28.14
C LYS A 190 -11.57 -25.31 -28.68
N ASP A 191 -10.32 -25.03 -28.28
CA ASP A 191 -9.14 -25.79 -28.71
C ASP A 191 -9.24 -27.26 -28.28
N LYS A 192 -9.71 -27.55 -27.07
CA LYS A 192 -9.95 -28.90 -26.57
C LYS A 192 -11.08 -29.64 -27.31
N LYS A 193 -12.09 -28.93 -27.88
CA LYS A 193 -13.16 -29.55 -28.68
C LYS A 193 -12.72 -29.89 -30.09
N GLN A 194 -11.74 -29.19 -30.65
CA GLN A 194 -11.20 -29.41 -31.99
C GLN A 194 -10.18 -30.55 -32.05
N THR A 195 -9.65 -30.94 -30.90
CA THR A 195 -8.61 -32.03 -30.81
C THR A 195 -9.23 -33.42 -30.47
N LYS A 196 -10.56 -33.48 -30.34
CA LYS A 196 -11.33 -34.75 -30.19
C LYS A 196 -12.11 -35.04 -31.49
#